data_6cf5ca9d5c510fc155d465d4a8441cfc
#
_entry.id   6cf5ca9d5c510fc155d465d4a8441cfc
#
_cell.length_a   1.000
_cell.length_b   1.000
_cell.length_c   1.000
_cell.angle_alpha   90.00
_cell.angle_beta   90.00
_cell.angle_gamma   90.00
#
_symmetry.space_group_name_H-M   'P 1'
#
loop_
_entity.id
_entity.type
_entity.pdbx_description
1 polymer ?
#
loop_
_entity_poly.entity_id
_entity_poly.type
_entity_poly.pdbx_seq_one_letter_code
_entity_poly.pdbx_strand_id
1 'polypeptide(L)'
;MKKLLIILVFIIFSSNVYADSKFDKDLKKVSELNGFIDNEGKIYPADQISNKENIILVIWNHGSKGEQTLDNCSKVWNKVPPVILQLHDQKIKNLQIKLYKLCSGVKGWSKNEQDKMWKAHERSGKLSDKLADKNGTPLLKKMKQFFKQKVINDKIDDFTKQGFNNIVLAGQSAGAWASITLRSQFPEKIDGVIAFNPAVAGTLRNRKDWPWWEDVRTNLISYMKLENLKNELVFAHDKDHYETTKTLSFLSNLKSIKFVDITGLDCKGTAKLGKYHGIGNTKCFAEKDNNIVPYLDSIF
;
A
#
# COMPACT_ATOMS: atom_id res chain seq x y z
N MET A 1 49.60 44.62 14.01
CA MET A 1 49.11 43.31 13.52
C MET A 1 48.07 42.81 14.50
N LYS A 2 46.77 43.00 14.20
CA LYS A 2 45.66 42.52 15.04
C LYS A 2 45.20 41.16 14.47
N LYS A 3 45.39 40.10 15.25
CA LYS A 3 44.86 38.76 14.93
C LYS A 3 43.37 38.77 15.18
N LEU A 4 42.60 38.61 14.09
CA LEU A 4 41.16 38.41 14.14
C LEU A 4 40.87 36.94 14.47
N LEU A 5 40.35 36.71 15.66
CA LEU A 5 39.92 35.38 16.11
C LEU A 5 38.50 35.12 15.56
N ILE A 6 38.42 34.33 14.52
CA ILE A 6 37.09 33.90 13.99
C ILE A 6 36.64 32.74 14.87
N ILE A 7 35.69 33.01 15.75
CA ILE A 7 34.93 31.97 16.49
C ILE A 7 33.90 31.43 15.57
N LEU A 8 34.11 30.21 15.03
CA LEU A 8 33.12 29.46 14.27
C LEU A 8 32.12 28.85 15.27
N VAL A 9 30.99 29.51 15.43
CA VAL A 9 29.87 28.96 16.20
C VAL A 9 29.21 27.89 15.36
N PHE A 10 29.56 26.63 15.61
CA PHE A 10 28.77 25.48 15.13
C PHE A 10 27.44 25.50 15.86
N ILE A 11 26.42 26.07 15.24
CA ILE A 11 25.04 25.83 15.64
C ILE A 11 24.70 24.40 15.24
N ILE A 12 24.90 23.48 16.18
CA ILE A 12 24.33 22.13 16.07
C ILE A 12 22.82 22.29 16.17
N PHE A 13 22.14 22.31 15.02
CA PHE A 13 20.73 22.05 14.98
C PHE A 13 20.52 20.59 15.39
N SER A 14 20.47 20.35 16.68
CA SER A 14 19.84 19.14 17.20
C SER A 14 18.35 19.25 16.84
N SER A 15 17.99 18.73 15.66
CA SER A 15 16.62 18.34 15.39
C SER A 15 16.24 17.31 16.45
N ASN A 16 15.67 17.77 17.55
CA ASN A 16 14.91 16.93 18.45
C ASN A 16 13.73 16.37 17.68
N VAL A 17 13.98 15.33 16.88
CA VAL A 17 12.98 14.38 16.47
C VAL A 17 12.60 13.71 17.79
N TYR A 18 11.53 14.20 18.41
CA TYR A 18 10.82 13.44 19.43
C TYR A 18 10.29 12.21 18.68
N ALA A 19 11.16 11.21 18.54
CA ALA A 19 10.76 9.88 18.16
C ALA A 19 9.74 9.46 19.23
N ASP A 20 8.54 9.13 18.77
CA ASP A 20 7.52 8.53 19.62
C ASP A 20 8.08 7.15 20.01
N SER A 21 8.72 7.06 21.18
CA SER A 21 9.45 5.86 21.63
C SER A 21 8.57 4.60 21.67
N LYS A 22 7.27 4.78 21.81
CA LYS A 22 6.28 3.70 21.69
C LYS A 22 6.13 3.25 20.25
N PHE A 23 6.02 4.21 19.32
CA PHE A 23 5.90 3.91 17.89
C PHE A 23 7.15 3.18 17.36
N ASP A 24 8.34 3.60 17.77
CA ASP A 24 9.59 2.94 17.35
C ASP A 24 9.70 1.51 17.90
N LYS A 25 9.30 1.28 19.17
CA LYS A 25 9.18 -0.07 19.75
C LYS A 25 8.17 -0.93 19.01
N ASP A 26 7.03 -0.37 18.64
CA ASP A 26 6.00 -1.07 17.88
C ASP A 26 6.46 -1.36 16.45
N LEU A 27 7.20 -0.45 15.81
CA LEU A 27 7.82 -0.70 14.49
C LEU A 27 8.80 -1.87 14.53
N LYS A 28 9.60 -1.98 15.59
CA LYS A 28 10.51 -3.13 15.75
C LYS A 28 9.73 -4.45 15.80
N LYS A 29 8.68 -4.53 16.60
CA LYS A 29 7.79 -5.71 16.67
C LYS A 29 7.12 -5.99 15.32
N VAL A 30 6.74 -4.96 14.59
CA VAL A 30 6.11 -5.09 13.27
C VAL A 30 7.11 -5.59 12.24
N SER A 31 8.38 -5.20 12.32
CA SER A 31 9.42 -5.69 11.42
C SER A 31 9.64 -7.20 11.52
N GLU A 32 9.40 -7.80 12.69
CA GLU A 32 9.45 -9.25 12.91
C GLU A 32 8.34 -10.01 12.15
N LEU A 33 7.31 -9.31 11.69
CA LEU A 33 6.23 -9.86 10.87
C LEU A 33 6.51 -9.74 9.36
N ASN A 34 7.64 -9.14 8.99
CA ASN A 34 8.11 -8.98 7.63
C ASN A 34 9.06 -10.12 7.27
N GLY A 35 9.03 -10.58 6.04
CA GLY A 35 9.97 -11.59 5.60
C GLY A 35 9.56 -12.26 4.31
N PHE A 36 10.50 -13.00 3.75
CA PHE A 36 10.18 -13.95 2.70
C PHE A 36 9.30 -15.05 3.26
N ILE A 37 8.31 -15.46 2.49
CA ILE A 37 7.33 -16.46 2.90
C ILE A 37 7.23 -17.57 1.87
N ASP A 38 6.97 -18.77 2.35
CA ASP A 38 6.66 -19.93 1.52
C ASP A 38 5.18 -19.98 1.10
N ASN A 39 4.78 -21.05 0.44
CA ASN A 39 3.40 -21.30 0.00
C ASN A 39 2.42 -21.54 1.16
N GLU A 40 2.89 -21.75 2.39
CA GLU A 40 2.08 -21.82 3.61
C GLU A 40 2.02 -20.48 4.35
N GLY A 41 2.77 -19.49 3.89
CA GLY A 41 2.90 -18.17 4.50
C GLY A 41 3.82 -18.13 5.71
N LYS A 42 4.68 -19.13 5.89
CA LYS A 42 5.72 -19.16 6.93
C LYS A 42 6.92 -18.33 6.49
N ILE A 43 7.46 -17.55 7.41
CA ILE A 43 8.65 -16.73 7.15
C ILE A 43 9.89 -17.62 7.14
N TYR A 44 10.76 -17.40 6.16
CA TYR A 44 12.07 -18.03 6.06
C TYR A 44 13.19 -17.00 5.86
N PRO A 45 14.45 -17.34 6.16
CA PRO A 45 15.58 -16.43 6.06
C PRO A 45 15.90 -16.01 4.62
N ALA A 46 16.27 -14.74 4.44
CA ALA A 46 16.58 -14.16 3.12
C ALA A 46 17.89 -14.70 2.51
N ASP A 47 18.81 -15.24 3.29
CA ASP A 47 20.06 -15.84 2.85
C ASP A 47 19.86 -17.14 2.05
N GLN A 48 18.67 -17.73 2.12
CA GLN A 48 18.29 -18.87 1.29
C GLN A 48 17.98 -18.51 -0.17
N ILE A 49 17.98 -17.20 -0.52
CA ILE A 49 17.69 -16.72 -1.87
C ILE A 49 18.98 -16.38 -2.61
N SER A 50 19.30 -17.21 -3.59
CA SER A 50 20.38 -16.98 -4.56
C SER A 50 19.85 -16.43 -5.88
N ASN A 51 20.73 -15.93 -6.76
CA ASN A 51 20.41 -15.48 -8.12
C ASN A 51 19.25 -14.49 -8.16
N LYS A 52 19.36 -13.41 -7.36
CA LYS A 52 18.28 -12.44 -7.13
C LYS A 52 17.82 -11.74 -8.41
N GLU A 53 18.70 -11.61 -9.39
CA GLU A 53 18.42 -11.09 -10.73
C GLU A 53 17.43 -11.96 -11.53
N ASN A 54 17.34 -13.25 -11.21
CA ASN A 54 16.43 -14.21 -11.84
C ASN A 54 15.16 -14.44 -11.00
N ILE A 55 14.88 -13.53 -10.08
CA ILE A 55 13.70 -13.60 -9.20
C ILE A 55 12.69 -12.53 -9.58
N ILE A 56 11.43 -12.93 -9.73
CA ILE A 56 10.29 -12.02 -9.62
C ILE A 56 9.93 -11.91 -8.13
N LEU A 57 10.21 -10.77 -7.53
CA LEU A 57 9.88 -10.51 -6.14
C LEU A 57 8.48 -9.92 -6.02
N VAL A 58 7.52 -10.70 -5.54
CA VAL A 58 6.16 -10.23 -5.25
C VAL A 58 6.08 -9.75 -3.81
N ILE A 59 5.90 -8.45 -3.60
CA ILE A 59 5.79 -7.84 -2.28
C ILE A 59 4.32 -7.65 -1.92
N TRP A 60 3.84 -8.43 -0.95
CA TRP A 60 2.46 -8.32 -0.46
C TRP A 60 2.29 -7.18 0.53
N ASN A 61 1.36 -6.28 0.23
CA ASN A 61 0.99 -5.12 1.02
C ASN A 61 -0.43 -5.29 1.61
N HIS A 62 -0.52 -5.37 2.93
CA HIS A 62 -1.80 -5.56 3.60
C HIS A 62 -2.73 -4.36 3.51
N GLY A 63 -4.03 -4.59 3.64
CA GLY A 63 -5.04 -3.55 3.84
C GLY A 63 -4.87 -2.77 5.14
N SER A 64 -5.75 -1.84 5.42
CA SER A 64 -5.77 -1.14 6.71
C SER A 64 -7.19 -0.98 7.21
N LYS A 65 -7.42 -1.25 8.48
CA LYS A 65 -8.67 -0.91 9.15
C LYS A 65 -8.61 0.54 9.66
N GLY A 66 -9.76 1.13 9.98
CA GLY A 66 -9.87 2.55 10.35
C GLY A 66 -9.02 3.01 11.53
N GLU A 67 -8.70 2.11 12.46
CA GLU A 67 -7.83 2.43 13.60
C GLU A 67 -6.36 2.47 13.18
N GLN A 68 -5.64 3.45 13.68
CA GLN A 68 -4.22 3.66 13.41
C GLN A 68 -3.38 2.83 14.38
N THR A 69 -3.40 1.51 14.21
CA THR A 69 -2.64 0.59 15.06
C THR A 69 -1.58 -0.16 14.25
N LEU A 70 -0.42 -0.36 14.84
CA LEU A 70 0.68 -1.10 14.23
C LEU A 70 0.45 -2.61 14.24
N ASP A 71 -0.47 -3.10 15.06
CA ASP A 71 -0.83 -4.50 15.16
C ASP A 71 -1.77 -5.00 14.05
N ASN A 72 -2.16 -4.12 13.11
CA ASN A 72 -2.99 -4.49 11.96
C ASN A 72 -2.41 -5.64 11.14
N CYS A 73 -1.08 -5.76 11.10
CA CYS A 73 -0.41 -6.81 10.34
C CYS A 73 -0.62 -8.23 10.91
N SER A 74 -0.90 -8.33 12.20
CA SER A 74 -1.18 -9.61 12.86
C SER A 74 -2.62 -10.08 12.66
N LYS A 75 -3.51 -9.21 12.17
CA LYS A 75 -4.91 -9.56 11.99
C LYS A 75 -5.11 -10.54 10.85
N VAL A 76 -6.05 -11.46 11.04
CA VAL A 76 -6.33 -12.56 10.10
C VAL A 76 -6.67 -12.10 8.68
N TRP A 77 -7.32 -10.94 8.55
CA TRP A 77 -7.68 -10.38 7.23
C TRP A 77 -6.53 -9.70 6.48
N ASN A 78 -5.38 -9.52 7.12
CA ASN A 78 -4.17 -8.99 6.52
C ASN A 78 -3.15 -10.08 6.18
N LYS A 79 -3.53 -11.33 6.29
CA LYS A 79 -2.73 -12.46 5.81
C LYS A 79 -2.56 -12.37 4.29
N VAL A 80 -1.47 -12.92 3.82
CA VAL A 80 -1.26 -13.10 2.37
C VAL A 80 -2.34 -14.07 1.86
N PRO A 81 -3.07 -13.71 0.80
CA PRO A 81 -4.16 -14.55 0.31
C PRO A 81 -3.66 -15.82 -0.39
N PRO A 82 -4.46 -16.89 -0.41
CA PRO A 82 -4.10 -18.15 -1.04
C PRO A 82 -3.65 -18.00 -2.50
N VAL A 83 -4.31 -17.14 -3.28
CA VAL A 83 -3.95 -16.89 -4.68
C VAL A 83 -2.55 -16.31 -4.87
N ILE A 84 -2.06 -15.53 -3.91
CA ILE A 84 -0.67 -15.03 -3.91
C ILE A 84 0.28 -16.11 -3.38
N LEU A 85 -0.09 -16.85 -2.32
CA LEU A 85 0.73 -17.93 -1.78
C LEU A 85 1.02 -19.02 -2.83
N GLN A 86 0.05 -19.32 -3.70
CA GLN A 86 0.21 -20.27 -4.79
C GLN A 86 1.28 -19.86 -5.84
N LEU A 87 1.66 -18.60 -5.89
CA LEU A 87 2.71 -18.13 -6.81
C LEU A 87 4.13 -18.53 -6.34
N HIS A 88 4.31 -18.85 -5.05
CA HIS A 88 5.63 -19.17 -4.51
C HIS A 88 6.29 -20.29 -5.31
N ASP A 89 7.52 -20.05 -5.74
CA ASP A 89 8.36 -20.96 -6.52
C ASP A 89 7.84 -21.32 -7.93
N GLN A 90 6.72 -20.73 -8.37
CA GLN A 90 6.35 -20.84 -9.78
C GLN A 90 7.39 -20.13 -10.66
N LYS A 91 7.48 -20.59 -11.91
CA LYS A 91 8.34 -19.98 -12.92
C LYS A 91 7.50 -19.24 -13.96
N ILE A 92 7.94 -18.05 -14.26
CA ILE A 92 7.48 -17.26 -15.40
C ILE A 92 8.69 -17.12 -16.32
N LYS A 93 8.65 -17.76 -17.48
CA LYS A 93 9.83 -17.88 -18.37
C LYS A 93 11.04 -18.42 -17.59
N ASN A 94 12.11 -17.65 -17.48
CA ASN A 94 13.34 -18.03 -16.78
C ASN A 94 13.39 -17.54 -15.31
N LEU A 95 12.37 -16.78 -14.89
CA LEU A 95 12.33 -16.14 -13.58
C LEU A 95 11.54 -16.98 -12.57
N GLN A 96 12.05 -17.09 -11.35
CA GLN A 96 11.36 -17.76 -10.25
C GLN A 96 10.64 -16.76 -9.36
N ILE A 97 9.41 -17.02 -8.98
CA ILE A 97 8.65 -16.13 -8.10
C ILE A 97 9.02 -16.40 -6.63
N LYS A 98 9.39 -15.35 -5.92
CA LYS A 98 9.52 -15.34 -4.46
C LYS A 98 8.57 -14.31 -3.85
N LEU A 99 8.03 -14.65 -2.71
CA LEU A 99 7.05 -13.83 -2.02
C LEU A 99 7.67 -13.14 -0.80
N TYR A 100 7.38 -11.86 -0.64
CA TYR A 100 7.74 -11.12 0.56
C TYR A 100 6.49 -10.50 1.19
N LYS A 101 6.26 -10.80 2.46
CA LYS A 101 5.20 -10.18 3.25
C LYS A 101 5.73 -8.89 3.87
N LEU A 102 5.14 -7.76 3.51
CA LEU A 102 5.48 -6.47 4.09
C LEU A 102 4.38 -5.98 5.04
N CYS A 103 4.73 -5.83 6.29
CA CYS A 103 3.93 -5.13 7.27
C CYS A 103 4.37 -3.67 7.33
N SER A 104 3.61 -2.78 6.76
CA SER A 104 3.90 -1.34 6.81
C SER A 104 3.44 -0.66 8.10
N GLY A 105 2.71 -1.37 8.97
CA GLY A 105 2.02 -0.71 10.06
C GLY A 105 0.96 0.28 9.56
N VAL A 106 0.43 1.09 10.45
CA VAL A 106 -0.49 2.18 10.11
C VAL A 106 -0.21 3.36 11.03
N LYS A 107 0.34 4.43 10.49
CA LYS A 107 0.44 5.73 11.16
C LYS A 107 -0.30 6.78 10.35
N GLY A 108 -0.96 7.70 11.00
CA GLY A 108 -1.71 8.75 10.35
C GLY A 108 -2.07 9.84 11.34
N TRP A 109 -3.13 10.57 11.08
CA TRP A 109 -3.58 11.63 11.96
C TRP A 109 -3.93 11.12 13.35
N SER A 110 -3.49 11.82 14.38
CA SER A 110 -4.04 11.71 15.73
C SER A 110 -5.51 12.17 15.74
N LYS A 111 -6.26 11.79 16.76
CA LYS A 111 -7.65 12.25 16.91
C LYS A 111 -7.75 13.77 16.85
N ASN A 112 -6.86 14.49 17.53
CA ASN A 112 -6.85 15.95 17.52
C ASN A 112 -6.59 16.55 16.12
N GLU A 113 -5.71 15.92 15.30
CA GLU A 113 -5.46 16.34 13.93
C GLU A 113 -6.67 16.04 13.03
N GLN A 114 -7.34 14.91 13.22
CA GLN A 114 -8.60 14.58 12.52
C GLN A 114 -9.68 15.61 12.84
N ASP A 115 -9.85 15.99 14.11
CA ASP A 115 -10.83 17.00 14.54
C ASP A 115 -10.51 18.38 13.93
N LYS A 116 -9.22 18.75 13.81
CA LYS A 116 -8.81 19.99 13.12
C LYS A 116 -9.15 19.97 11.64
N MET A 117 -8.88 18.86 10.96
CA MET A 117 -9.22 18.68 9.55
C MET A 117 -10.72 18.74 9.32
N TRP A 118 -11.48 18.06 10.19
CA TRP A 118 -12.94 18.09 10.16
C TRP A 118 -13.50 19.50 10.32
N LYS A 119 -13.11 20.23 11.36
CA LYS A 119 -13.55 21.61 11.60
C LYS A 119 -13.16 22.56 10.48
N ALA A 120 -12.06 22.33 9.79
CA ALA A 120 -11.66 23.13 8.63
C ALA A 120 -12.55 22.83 7.44
N HIS A 121 -12.89 21.57 7.20
CA HIS A 121 -13.82 21.18 6.14
C HIS A 121 -15.23 21.73 6.37
N GLU A 122 -15.75 21.62 7.60
CA GLU A 122 -17.07 22.20 7.95
C GLU A 122 -17.16 23.68 7.65
N ARG A 123 -16.05 24.44 7.83
CA ARG A 123 -16.03 25.90 7.59
C ARG A 123 -15.86 26.28 6.11
N SER A 124 -15.15 25.50 5.34
CA SER A 124 -14.74 25.88 3.98
C SER A 124 -15.27 24.97 2.88
N GLY A 125 -15.92 23.86 3.24
CA GLY A 125 -16.36 22.84 2.28
C GLY A 125 -15.22 22.05 1.62
N LYS A 126 -13.96 22.30 2.02
CA LYS A 126 -12.77 21.69 1.42
C LYS A 126 -11.74 21.31 2.49
N LEU A 127 -10.97 20.26 2.22
CA LEU A 127 -9.76 20.00 2.99
C LEU A 127 -8.73 21.09 2.68
N SER A 128 -8.17 21.67 3.73
CA SER A 128 -7.18 22.72 3.58
C SER A 128 -5.77 22.13 3.58
N ASP A 129 -5.02 22.34 2.52
CA ASP A 129 -3.59 22.05 2.39
C ASP A 129 -2.72 22.96 3.28
N LYS A 130 -3.29 24.09 3.72
CA LYS A 130 -2.63 25.08 4.61
C LYS A 130 -2.58 24.62 6.07
N LEU A 131 -3.39 23.61 6.45
CA LEU A 131 -3.36 23.09 7.81
C LEU A 131 -2.09 22.29 8.04
N ALA A 132 -1.35 22.69 9.07
CA ALA A 132 -0.12 22.04 9.49
C ALA A 132 -0.17 21.61 10.96
N ASP A 133 0.70 20.68 11.33
CA ASP A 133 0.94 20.32 12.72
C ASP A 133 1.82 21.38 13.41
N LYS A 134 2.16 21.13 14.68
CA LYS A 134 3.02 22.04 15.46
C LYS A 134 4.45 22.25 14.90
N ASN A 135 4.87 21.39 13.99
CA ASN A 135 6.19 21.44 13.33
C ASN A 135 6.09 21.98 11.90
N GLY A 136 4.94 22.53 11.48
CA GLY A 136 4.73 23.07 10.15
C GLY A 136 4.49 22.02 9.05
N THR A 137 4.37 20.72 9.41
CA THR A 137 4.10 19.67 8.43
C THR A 137 2.63 19.71 8.00
N PRO A 138 2.32 19.84 6.69
CA PRO A 138 0.96 19.80 6.21
C PRO A 138 0.21 18.54 6.67
N LEU A 139 -0.99 18.68 7.26
CA LEU A 139 -1.74 17.55 7.80
C LEU A 139 -2.11 16.53 6.73
N LEU A 140 -2.40 16.98 5.50
CA LEU A 140 -2.65 16.07 4.37
C LEU A 140 -1.50 15.08 4.14
N LYS A 141 -0.24 15.53 4.29
CA LYS A 141 0.95 14.65 4.15
C LYS A 141 1.11 13.64 5.29
N LYS A 142 0.38 13.81 6.39
CA LYS A 142 0.36 12.86 7.53
C LYS A 142 -0.73 11.80 7.40
N MET A 143 -1.40 11.69 6.26
CA MET A 143 -2.35 10.61 6.05
C MET A 143 -1.63 9.25 6.11
N LYS A 144 -2.30 8.27 6.74
CA LYS A 144 -1.78 6.90 6.87
C LYS A 144 -1.33 6.28 5.55
N GLN A 145 -1.93 6.72 4.44
CA GLN A 145 -1.60 6.23 3.11
C GLN A 145 -0.19 6.64 2.67
N PHE A 146 0.21 7.87 2.93
CA PHE A 146 1.57 8.33 2.63
C PHE A 146 2.63 7.64 3.48
N PHE A 147 2.32 7.39 4.76
CA PHE A 147 3.19 6.60 5.60
C PHE A 147 3.38 5.19 5.06
N LYS A 148 2.28 4.52 4.66
CA LYS A 148 2.31 3.19 4.06
C LYS A 148 3.16 3.19 2.78
N GLN A 149 2.96 4.15 1.89
CA GLN A 149 3.73 4.30 0.65
C GLN A 149 5.22 4.47 0.94
N LYS A 150 5.57 5.32 1.92
CA LYS A 150 6.98 5.49 2.30
C LYS A 150 7.62 4.18 2.75
N VAL A 151 6.99 3.42 3.64
CA VAL A 151 7.52 2.14 4.13
C VAL A 151 7.69 1.13 2.99
N ILE A 152 6.74 1.08 2.05
CA ILE A 152 6.83 0.20 0.87
C ILE A 152 7.99 0.64 -0.03
N ASN A 153 8.11 1.93 -0.33
CA ASN A 153 9.17 2.44 -1.20
C ASN A 153 10.57 2.24 -0.59
N ASP A 154 10.73 2.53 0.71
CA ASP A 154 11.99 2.27 1.41
C ASP A 154 12.39 0.78 1.30
N LYS A 155 11.42 -0.14 1.37
CA LYS A 155 11.68 -1.57 1.23
C LYS A 155 12.02 -1.97 -0.21
N ILE A 156 11.41 -1.37 -1.22
CA ILE A 156 11.77 -1.54 -2.62
C ILE A 156 13.23 -1.13 -2.85
N ASP A 157 13.62 0.06 -2.34
CA ASP A 157 14.98 0.56 -2.46
C ASP A 157 16.00 -0.40 -1.79
N ASP A 158 15.65 -1.00 -0.65
CA ASP A 158 16.47 -2.01 0.01
C ASP A 158 16.64 -3.26 -0.86
N PHE A 159 15.59 -3.76 -1.50
CA PHE A 159 15.65 -4.93 -2.36
C PHE A 159 16.40 -4.68 -3.65
N THR A 160 16.21 -3.52 -4.27
CA THR A 160 16.99 -3.11 -5.46
C THR A 160 18.48 -3.08 -5.15
N LYS A 161 18.90 -2.53 -4.00
CA LYS A 161 20.31 -2.56 -3.54
C LYS A 161 20.82 -3.98 -3.29
N GLN A 162 19.95 -4.92 -2.99
CA GLN A 162 20.30 -6.33 -2.81
C GLN A 162 20.37 -7.12 -4.12
N GLY A 163 20.04 -6.50 -5.27
CA GLY A 163 20.09 -7.11 -6.60
C GLY A 163 18.76 -7.70 -7.10
N PHE A 164 17.62 -7.43 -6.44
CA PHE A 164 16.31 -7.75 -7.00
C PHE A 164 15.94 -6.71 -8.06
N ASN A 165 15.78 -7.13 -9.31
CA ASN A 165 15.52 -6.26 -10.44
C ASN A 165 14.09 -6.38 -10.98
N ASN A 166 13.37 -7.45 -10.65
CA ASN A 166 12.00 -7.69 -11.11
C ASN A 166 11.05 -7.62 -9.90
N ILE A 167 10.40 -6.48 -9.70
CA ILE A 167 9.58 -6.22 -8.51
C ILE A 167 8.12 -6.01 -8.89
N VAL A 168 7.25 -6.83 -8.34
CA VAL A 168 5.79 -6.72 -8.45
C VAL A 168 5.22 -6.41 -7.07
N LEU A 169 4.38 -5.39 -6.98
CA LEU A 169 3.63 -5.12 -5.77
C LEU A 169 2.29 -5.84 -5.82
N ALA A 170 1.94 -6.53 -4.77
CA ALA A 170 0.61 -7.10 -4.61
C ALA A 170 -0.05 -6.53 -3.35
N GLY A 171 -1.36 -6.30 -3.38
CA GLY A 171 -2.00 -5.76 -2.18
C GLY A 171 -3.51 -5.82 -2.20
N GLN A 172 -4.09 -5.59 -1.02
CA GLN A 172 -5.53 -5.55 -0.82
C GLN A 172 -5.94 -4.22 -0.18
N SER A 173 -7.07 -3.63 -0.61
CA SER A 173 -7.63 -2.41 -0.01
C SER A 173 -6.60 -1.26 -0.03
N ALA A 174 -6.24 -0.69 1.11
CA ALA A 174 -5.23 0.37 1.22
C ALA A 174 -3.82 -0.08 0.76
N GLY A 175 -3.51 -1.37 0.85
CA GLY A 175 -2.28 -1.93 0.30
C GLY A 175 -2.28 -1.92 -1.22
N ALA A 176 -3.39 -2.31 -1.84
CA ALA A 176 -3.59 -2.22 -3.29
C ALA A 176 -3.51 -0.78 -3.79
N TRP A 177 -4.19 0.15 -3.10
CA TRP A 177 -4.12 1.57 -3.44
C TRP A 177 -2.70 2.12 -3.36
N ALA A 178 -1.97 1.80 -2.29
CA ALA A 178 -0.57 2.21 -2.13
C ALA A 178 0.31 1.65 -3.26
N SER A 179 0.12 0.39 -3.64
CA SER A 179 0.87 -0.26 -4.72
C SER A 179 0.64 0.42 -6.06
N ILE A 180 -0.62 0.71 -6.42
CA ILE A 180 -0.96 1.45 -7.65
C ILE A 180 -0.33 2.85 -7.63
N THR A 181 -0.46 3.58 -6.50
CA THR A 181 0.12 4.92 -6.37
C THR A 181 1.64 4.89 -6.54
N LEU A 182 2.34 3.97 -5.89
CA LEU A 182 3.79 3.85 -6.01
C LEU A 182 4.23 3.49 -7.42
N ARG A 183 3.55 2.55 -8.09
CA ARG A 183 3.82 2.21 -9.49
C ARG A 183 3.67 3.42 -10.40
N SER A 184 2.63 4.24 -10.16
CA SER A 184 2.44 5.48 -10.94
C SER A 184 3.54 6.52 -10.73
N GLN A 185 4.17 6.54 -9.55
CA GLN A 185 5.22 7.50 -9.20
C GLN A 185 6.63 7.02 -9.56
N PHE A 186 6.86 5.72 -9.50
CA PHE A 186 8.18 5.08 -9.69
C PHE A 186 8.08 3.91 -10.68
N PRO A 187 7.67 4.19 -11.94
CA PRO A 187 7.48 3.14 -12.94
C PRO A 187 8.77 2.39 -13.31
N GLU A 188 9.92 2.99 -13.03
CA GLU A 188 11.24 2.40 -13.27
C GLU A 188 11.70 1.40 -12.19
N LYS A 189 11.03 1.39 -11.02
CA LYS A 189 11.38 0.52 -9.89
C LYS A 189 10.42 -0.66 -9.71
N ILE A 190 9.26 -0.58 -10.32
CA ILE A 190 8.16 -1.51 -10.07
C ILE A 190 7.63 -1.98 -11.42
N ASP A 191 7.77 -3.26 -11.75
CA ASP A 191 7.38 -3.81 -13.05
C ASP A 191 5.87 -3.97 -13.19
N GLY A 192 5.18 -4.30 -12.11
CA GLY A 192 3.75 -4.48 -12.14
C GLY A 192 3.05 -4.42 -10.79
N VAL A 193 1.71 -4.42 -10.84
CA VAL A 193 0.85 -4.41 -9.63
C VAL A 193 -0.27 -5.43 -9.74
N ILE A 194 -0.51 -6.18 -8.68
CA ILE A 194 -1.69 -7.04 -8.49
C ILE A 194 -2.54 -6.43 -7.36
N ALA A 195 -3.64 -5.80 -7.71
CA ALA A 195 -4.46 -5.02 -6.78
C ALA A 195 -5.83 -5.66 -6.55
N PHE A 196 -6.11 -6.04 -5.29
CA PHE A 196 -7.41 -6.59 -4.89
C PHE A 196 -8.24 -5.51 -4.21
N ASN A 197 -9.37 -5.15 -4.81
CA ASN A 197 -10.35 -4.22 -4.26
C ASN A 197 -9.66 -2.96 -3.66
N PRO A 198 -8.90 -2.18 -4.47
CA PRO A 198 -8.18 -1.01 -3.98
C PRO A 198 -9.14 0.00 -3.36
N ALA A 199 -8.85 0.43 -2.13
CA ALA A 199 -9.69 1.36 -1.40
C ALA A 199 -8.90 2.14 -0.33
N VAL A 200 -9.27 3.39 -0.06
CA VAL A 200 -8.49 4.24 0.83
C VAL A 200 -9.29 5.20 1.72
N ALA A 201 -10.42 5.70 1.26
CA ALA A 201 -11.11 6.84 1.88
C ALA A 201 -12.49 6.48 2.45
N GLY A 202 -12.53 5.59 3.44
CA GLY A 202 -13.78 5.15 4.06
C GLY A 202 -14.69 4.34 3.13
N THR A 203 -15.88 3.97 3.63
CA THR A 203 -16.90 3.30 2.83
C THR A 203 -17.68 4.30 1.97
N LEU A 204 -18.40 3.81 0.95
CA LEU A 204 -19.35 4.62 0.17
C LEU A 204 -20.35 5.35 1.06
N ARG A 205 -20.84 4.66 2.10
CA ARG A 205 -21.71 5.28 3.11
C ARG A 205 -20.99 6.38 3.87
N ASN A 206 -19.77 6.14 4.34
CA ASN A 206 -18.99 7.17 5.03
C ASN A 206 -18.79 8.41 4.17
N ARG A 207 -18.52 8.24 2.86
CA ARG A 207 -18.34 9.36 1.94
C ARG A 207 -19.64 10.13 1.70
N LYS A 208 -20.79 9.44 1.71
CA LYS A 208 -22.10 10.10 1.65
C LYS A 208 -22.43 10.88 2.91
N ASP A 209 -22.24 10.25 4.07
CA ASP A 209 -22.58 10.82 5.38
C ASP A 209 -21.56 11.92 5.79
N TRP A 210 -20.31 11.82 5.29
CA TRP A 210 -19.19 12.68 5.61
C TRP A 210 -18.41 13.06 4.34
N PRO A 211 -18.85 14.05 3.56
CA PRO A 211 -18.30 14.37 2.24
C PRO A 211 -16.81 14.66 2.19
N TRP A 212 -16.19 15.10 3.29
CA TRP A 212 -14.75 15.31 3.38
C TRP A 212 -13.91 14.04 3.08
N TRP A 213 -14.49 12.84 3.23
CA TRP A 213 -13.85 11.60 2.80
C TRP A 213 -13.74 11.50 1.27
N GLU A 214 -14.66 12.09 0.53
CA GLU A 214 -14.54 12.17 -0.93
C GLU A 214 -13.44 13.15 -1.34
N ASP A 215 -13.25 14.27 -0.61
CA ASP A 215 -12.12 15.16 -0.83
C ASP A 215 -10.78 14.45 -0.57
N VAL A 216 -10.70 13.66 0.51
CA VAL A 216 -9.51 12.82 0.80
C VAL A 216 -9.23 11.89 -0.37
N ARG A 217 -10.26 11.22 -0.89
CA ARG A 217 -10.15 10.30 -2.02
C ARG A 217 -9.67 11.02 -3.27
N THR A 218 -10.29 12.12 -3.62
CA THR A 218 -9.94 12.95 -4.79
C THR A 218 -8.50 13.43 -4.72
N ASN A 219 -8.07 13.91 -3.55
CA ASN A 219 -6.67 14.30 -3.33
C ASN A 219 -5.72 13.11 -3.54
N LEU A 220 -6.06 11.91 -3.03
CA LEU A 220 -5.21 10.73 -3.22
C LEU A 220 -5.16 10.26 -4.67
N ILE A 221 -6.24 10.41 -5.44
CA ILE A 221 -6.22 10.17 -6.89
C ILE A 221 -5.31 11.18 -7.59
N SER A 222 -5.35 12.45 -7.23
CA SER A 222 -4.51 13.48 -7.84
C SER A 222 -3.00 13.28 -7.62
N TYR A 223 -2.61 12.47 -6.61
CA TYR A 223 -1.22 12.07 -6.43
C TYR A 223 -0.78 10.94 -7.36
N MET A 224 -1.72 10.26 -8.02
CA MET A 224 -1.37 9.22 -9.00
C MET A 224 -1.04 9.88 -10.34
N LYS A 225 0.07 9.52 -10.92
CA LYS A 225 0.44 9.86 -12.29
C LYS A 225 -0.16 8.80 -13.21
N LEU A 226 -1.43 8.96 -13.55
CA LEU A 226 -2.21 7.93 -14.27
C LEU A 226 -1.59 7.55 -15.62
N GLU A 227 -0.89 8.48 -16.26
CA GLU A 227 -0.16 8.27 -17.51
C GLU A 227 0.99 7.26 -17.41
N ASN A 228 1.49 7.01 -16.21
CA ASN A 228 2.56 6.04 -15.95
C ASN A 228 2.05 4.62 -15.69
N LEU A 229 0.74 4.45 -15.50
CA LEU A 229 0.14 3.13 -15.23
C LEU A 229 0.06 2.32 -16.53
N LYS A 230 0.75 1.17 -16.59
CA LYS A 230 0.84 0.32 -17.79
C LYS A 230 0.75 -1.17 -17.52
N ASN A 231 1.13 -1.60 -16.34
CA ASN A 231 1.24 -3.00 -15.97
C ASN A 231 0.54 -3.21 -14.62
N GLU A 232 -0.76 -2.95 -14.58
CA GLU A 232 -1.58 -3.19 -13.40
C GLU A 232 -2.66 -4.21 -13.71
N LEU A 233 -2.79 -5.20 -12.84
CA LEU A 233 -3.91 -6.12 -12.75
C LEU A 233 -4.78 -5.70 -11.57
N VAL A 234 -5.98 -5.21 -11.84
CA VAL A 234 -6.89 -4.68 -10.81
C VAL A 234 -8.15 -5.52 -10.76
N PHE A 235 -8.42 -6.12 -9.63
CA PHE A 235 -9.68 -6.82 -9.35
C PHE A 235 -10.62 -5.92 -8.56
N ALA A 236 -11.88 -5.81 -9.00
CA ALA A 236 -12.90 -5.03 -8.33
C ALA A 236 -14.27 -5.72 -8.39
N HIS A 237 -15.13 -5.41 -7.43
CA HIS A 237 -16.46 -5.99 -7.31
C HIS A 237 -17.51 -4.90 -7.12
N ASP A 238 -18.60 -4.94 -7.87
CA ASP A 238 -19.66 -3.92 -7.87
C ASP A 238 -20.39 -3.76 -6.52
N LYS A 239 -20.44 -4.81 -5.74
CA LYS A 239 -21.07 -4.80 -4.40
C LYS A 239 -20.06 -4.53 -3.28
N ASP A 240 -18.83 -4.10 -3.61
CA ASP A 240 -17.88 -3.66 -2.60
C ASP A 240 -18.36 -2.35 -1.96
N HIS A 241 -18.38 -2.31 -0.66
CA HIS A 241 -18.88 -1.15 0.08
C HIS A 241 -17.84 -0.02 0.25
N TYR A 242 -16.59 -0.23 -0.16
CA TYR A 242 -15.55 0.81 -0.20
C TYR A 242 -15.42 1.43 -1.59
N GLU A 243 -15.12 0.61 -2.60
CA GLU A 243 -14.97 1.04 -3.99
C GLU A 243 -15.63 0.00 -4.91
N THR A 244 -16.50 0.44 -5.78
CA THR A 244 -17.12 -0.38 -6.82
C THR A 244 -16.34 -0.29 -8.13
N THR A 245 -16.65 -1.13 -9.09
CA THR A 245 -16.14 -1.00 -10.47
C THR A 245 -16.40 0.39 -11.03
N LYS A 246 -17.58 0.96 -10.75
CA LYS A 246 -17.95 2.33 -11.16
C LYS A 246 -17.09 3.40 -10.50
N THR A 247 -16.84 3.34 -9.19
CA THR A 247 -16.02 4.35 -8.49
C THR A 247 -14.53 4.24 -8.82
N LEU A 248 -14.09 3.09 -9.34
CA LEU A 248 -12.74 2.87 -9.85
C LEU A 248 -12.62 3.13 -11.37
N SER A 249 -13.60 3.80 -11.97
CA SER A 249 -13.59 4.09 -13.42
C SER A 249 -12.36 4.88 -13.88
N PHE A 250 -11.74 5.67 -13.02
CA PHE A 250 -10.49 6.35 -13.31
C PHE A 250 -9.33 5.37 -13.60
N LEU A 251 -9.42 4.12 -13.15
CA LEU A 251 -8.51 3.02 -13.51
C LEU A 251 -9.05 2.21 -14.67
N SER A 252 -10.32 1.78 -14.63
CA SER A 252 -10.88 0.88 -15.66
C SER A 252 -10.97 1.51 -17.05
N ASN A 253 -10.96 2.85 -17.14
CA ASN A 253 -10.93 3.57 -18.41
C ASN A 253 -9.52 3.64 -19.06
N LEU A 254 -8.47 3.24 -18.33
CA LEU A 254 -7.12 3.20 -18.86
C LEU A 254 -6.88 1.89 -19.61
N LYS A 255 -6.68 1.97 -20.94
CA LYS A 255 -6.44 0.79 -21.79
C LYS A 255 -5.18 0.00 -21.42
N SER A 256 -4.26 0.62 -20.71
CA SER A 256 -3.01 0.04 -20.25
C SER A 256 -3.14 -0.82 -18.98
N ILE A 257 -4.31 -0.80 -18.34
CA ILE A 257 -4.60 -1.57 -17.13
C ILE A 257 -5.47 -2.79 -17.46
N LYS A 258 -5.09 -3.96 -16.96
CA LYS A 258 -5.97 -5.13 -16.96
C LYS A 258 -6.94 -5.03 -15.79
N PHE A 259 -8.11 -4.44 -16.03
CA PHE A 259 -9.17 -4.33 -15.02
C PHE A 259 -10.11 -5.52 -15.12
N VAL A 260 -10.27 -6.25 -14.03
CA VAL A 260 -11.10 -7.47 -13.95
C VAL A 260 -12.28 -7.24 -13.02
N ASP A 261 -13.48 -7.17 -13.59
CA ASP A 261 -14.70 -7.18 -12.81
C ASP A 261 -14.99 -8.61 -12.31
N ILE A 262 -14.94 -8.79 -10.99
CA ILE A 262 -15.16 -10.06 -10.31
C ILE A 262 -16.57 -10.18 -9.72
N THR A 263 -17.51 -9.33 -10.14
CA THR A 263 -18.90 -9.32 -9.64
C THR A 263 -19.62 -10.64 -9.92
N GLY A 264 -19.31 -11.29 -11.05
CA GLY A 264 -19.87 -12.58 -11.43
C GLY A 264 -19.26 -13.80 -10.74
N LEU A 265 -18.19 -13.64 -9.95
CA LEU A 265 -17.62 -14.78 -9.23
C LEU A 265 -18.51 -15.20 -8.06
N ASP A 266 -18.94 -16.47 -8.10
CA ASP A 266 -19.65 -17.08 -6.97
C ASP A 266 -18.69 -17.44 -5.82
N CYS A 267 -18.08 -16.41 -5.24
CA CYS A 267 -17.24 -16.49 -4.06
C CYS A 267 -17.75 -15.51 -3.02
N LYS A 268 -17.74 -15.93 -1.76
CA LYS A 268 -18.14 -15.06 -0.65
C LYS A 268 -16.91 -14.77 0.21
N GLY A 269 -16.54 -13.51 0.31
CA GLY A 269 -15.54 -13.04 1.26
C GLY A 269 -15.98 -13.23 2.71
N THR A 270 -15.05 -13.08 3.64
CA THR A 270 -15.36 -13.16 5.07
C THR A 270 -16.20 -11.97 5.52
N ALA A 271 -17.19 -12.20 6.39
CA ALA A 271 -18.06 -11.14 6.93
C ALA A 271 -17.27 -9.99 7.63
N LYS A 272 -16.06 -10.27 8.12
CA LYS A 272 -15.21 -9.28 8.81
C LYS A 272 -14.60 -8.20 7.90
N LEU A 273 -14.46 -8.48 6.60
CA LEU A 273 -13.92 -7.53 5.60
C LEU A 273 -15.01 -6.86 4.76
N GLY A 274 -16.28 -7.21 5.03
CA GLY A 274 -17.33 -6.98 4.08
C GLY A 274 -17.33 -8.07 3.00
N LYS A 275 -18.52 -8.59 2.74
CA LYS A 275 -18.75 -9.82 1.96
C LYS A 275 -18.06 -9.85 0.58
N TYR A 276 -17.81 -8.67 0.00
CA TYR A 276 -17.25 -8.52 -1.34
C TYR A 276 -15.85 -7.87 -1.34
N HIS A 277 -15.55 -7.03 -0.36
CA HIS A 277 -14.25 -6.37 -0.24
C HIS A 277 -13.08 -7.35 -0.02
N GLY A 278 -13.33 -8.45 0.66
CA GLY A 278 -12.31 -9.47 0.97
C GLY A 278 -12.36 -10.70 0.06
N ILE A 279 -13.02 -10.64 -1.09
CA ILE A 279 -13.21 -11.82 -1.96
C ILE A 279 -11.89 -12.38 -2.48
N GLY A 280 -10.93 -11.51 -2.85
CA GLY A 280 -9.59 -11.88 -3.30
C GLY A 280 -8.75 -12.63 -2.24
N ASN A 281 -9.16 -12.56 -0.97
CA ASN A 281 -8.48 -13.24 0.14
C ASN A 281 -9.04 -14.66 0.41
N THR A 282 -9.91 -15.17 -0.45
CA THR A 282 -10.56 -16.46 -0.24
C THR A 282 -9.90 -17.57 -1.04
N LYS A 283 -10.00 -18.80 -0.53
CA LYS A 283 -9.61 -20.01 -1.25
C LYS A 283 -10.43 -20.18 -2.53
N CYS A 284 -11.73 -19.87 -2.46
CA CYS A 284 -12.63 -19.90 -3.62
C CYS A 284 -12.13 -18.98 -4.75
N PHE A 285 -11.64 -17.78 -4.44
CA PHE A 285 -11.05 -16.91 -5.46
C PHE A 285 -9.78 -17.53 -6.05
N ALA A 286 -8.91 -18.07 -5.21
CA ALA A 286 -7.67 -18.71 -5.66
C ALA A 286 -7.90 -19.92 -6.58
N GLU A 287 -8.99 -20.67 -6.38
CA GLU A 287 -9.37 -21.81 -7.20
C GLU A 287 -9.97 -21.40 -8.57
N LYS A 288 -10.50 -20.17 -8.66
CA LYS A 288 -11.17 -19.65 -9.87
C LYS A 288 -10.35 -18.62 -10.65
N ASP A 289 -9.29 -18.10 -10.06
CA ASP A 289 -8.45 -17.10 -10.74
C ASP A 289 -7.64 -17.72 -11.87
N ASN A 290 -7.74 -17.12 -13.03
CA ASN A 290 -6.98 -17.46 -14.22
C ASN A 290 -6.30 -16.22 -14.84
N ASN A 291 -6.13 -15.15 -14.07
CA ASN A 291 -5.64 -13.88 -14.57
C ASN A 291 -4.21 -13.57 -14.14
N ILE A 292 -3.82 -13.97 -12.92
CA ILE A 292 -2.54 -13.53 -12.33
C ILE A 292 -1.34 -14.11 -13.07
N VAL A 293 -1.31 -15.42 -13.31
CA VAL A 293 -0.18 -16.05 -14.00
C VAL A 293 -0.03 -15.54 -15.43
N PRO A 294 -1.09 -15.50 -16.28
CA PRO A 294 -0.98 -14.90 -17.61
C PRO A 294 -0.61 -13.41 -17.59
N TYR A 295 -1.03 -12.66 -16.59
CA TYR A 295 -0.61 -11.27 -16.42
C TYR A 295 0.89 -11.18 -16.15
N LEU A 296 1.43 -11.97 -15.21
CA LEU A 296 2.86 -11.98 -14.93
C LEU A 296 3.66 -12.40 -16.18
N ASP A 297 3.20 -13.41 -16.91
CA ASP A 297 3.84 -13.83 -18.17
C ASP A 297 3.86 -12.73 -19.24
N SER A 298 2.86 -11.84 -19.23
CA SER A 298 2.77 -10.73 -20.18
C SER A 298 3.70 -9.56 -19.89
N ILE A 299 4.17 -9.40 -18.66
CA ILE A 299 5.01 -8.27 -18.25
C ILE A 299 6.51 -8.62 -18.12
N PHE A 300 6.84 -9.89 -18.05
CA PHE A 300 8.21 -10.41 -18.03
C PHE A 300 8.50 -11.22 -19.29
#